data_dfaef71f4b1e43c83ec7a8d5bcbe22b7
#
_entry.id   dfaef71f4b1e43c83ec7a8d5bcbe22b7
#
_cell.length_a   1.000
_cell.length_b   1.000
_cell.length_c   1.000
_cell.angle_alpha   90.00
_cell.angle_beta   90.00
_cell.angle_gamma   90.00
#
_symmetry.space_group_name_H-M   'P 1'
#
loop_
_entity.id
_entity.type
_entity.pdbx_description
1 polymer ?
#
loop_
_entity_poly.entity_id
_entity_poly.type
_entity_poly.pdbx_seq_one_letter_code
_entity_poly.pdbx_strand_id
1 'polypeptide(L)'
;MKEFIANIQTVVLGTLDSKGNPFSSYAPYVYDNNRFYVYISDIATYAKNIQRNPKSSLFFVEDESKTENLFARKRVSLQCDSTKIVRWTERFEEILDLFSKKFDAKMVETLKKMTDFNLYEFKVNYGEATFGFGKAYFVGGENMDELVARTGDNPHHGAK
;
A
#
# COMPACT_ATOMS: atom_id res chain seq x y z
N MET A 1 12.81 -4.70 0.98
CA MET A 1 11.40 -4.28 0.78
C MET A 1 11.28 -2.98 -0.01
N LYS A 2 11.96 -1.93 0.39
CA LYS A 2 11.88 -0.61 -0.28
C LYS A 2 12.20 -0.65 -1.77
N GLU A 3 13.24 -1.38 -2.14
CA GLU A 3 13.62 -1.54 -3.55
C GLU A 3 12.51 -2.21 -4.36
N PHE A 4 11.90 -3.25 -3.78
CA PHE A 4 10.81 -3.96 -4.43
C PHE A 4 9.59 -3.06 -4.66
N ILE A 5 9.13 -2.35 -3.62
CA ILE A 5 7.97 -1.48 -3.75
C ILE A 5 8.26 -0.27 -4.66
N ALA A 6 9.50 0.21 -4.69
CA ALA A 6 9.88 1.34 -5.56
C ALA A 6 9.70 1.02 -7.05
N ASN A 7 9.75 -0.25 -7.42
CA ASN A 7 9.57 -0.68 -8.81
C ASN A 7 8.11 -0.98 -9.17
N ILE A 8 7.19 -0.79 -8.25
CA ILE A 8 5.75 -1.03 -8.45
C ILE A 8 5.02 0.31 -8.45
N GLN A 9 4.16 0.54 -9.42
CA GLN A 9 3.47 1.81 -9.61
C GLN A 9 2.15 1.89 -8.83
N THR A 10 1.53 0.76 -8.60
CA THR A 10 0.20 0.69 -8.00
C THR A 10 0.17 -0.30 -6.85
N VAL A 11 -0.80 -0.12 -5.98
CA VAL A 11 -1.00 -1.01 -4.83
C VAL A 11 -2.44 -1.51 -4.82
N VAL A 12 -2.63 -2.78 -4.44
CA VAL A 12 -3.97 -3.32 -4.19
C VAL A 12 -4.36 -2.94 -2.76
N LEU A 13 -5.53 -2.30 -2.63
CA LEU A 13 -6.07 -1.91 -1.33
C LEU A 13 -7.13 -2.90 -0.89
N GLY A 14 -7.01 -3.38 0.34
CA GLY A 14 -8.06 -4.10 1.02
C GLY A 14 -8.72 -3.17 2.03
N THR A 15 -10.03 -3.10 2.01
CA THR A 15 -10.81 -2.27 2.92
C THR A 15 -11.99 -3.07 3.44
N LEU A 16 -12.68 -2.55 4.46
CA LEU A 16 -13.85 -3.20 5.03
C LEU A 16 -15.10 -2.38 4.70
N ASP A 17 -16.10 -3.04 4.15
CA ASP A 17 -17.39 -2.38 3.88
C ASP A 17 -18.21 -2.19 5.15
N SER A 18 -19.40 -1.60 5.03
CA SER A 18 -20.26 -1.31 6.18
C SER A 18 -20.74 -2.54 6.95
N LYS A 19 -20.65 -3.71 6.34
CA LYS A 19 -21.03 -5.00 6.94
C LYS A 19 -19.83 -5.79 7.44
N GLY A 20 -18.62 -5.21 7.35
CA GLY A 20 -17.40 -5.88 7.75
C GLY A 20 -16.85 -6.85 6.71
N ASN A 21 -17.35 -6.83 5.49
CA ASN A 21 -16.83 -7.68 4.42
C ASN A 21 -15.59 -7.05 3.80
N PRO A 22 -14.56 -7.85 3.51
CA PRO A 22 -13.38 -7.35 2.79
C PRO A 22 -13.74 -6.91 1.37
N PHE A 23 -13.16 -5.81 0.94
CA PHE A 23 -13.34 -5.28 -0.41
C PHE A 23 -11.97 -4.93 -0.98
N SER A 24 -11.70 -5.34 -2.21
CA SER A 24 -10.42 -5.11 -2.87
C SER A 24 -10.55 -4.10 -4.00
N SER A 25 -9.57 -3.20 -4.08
CA SER A 25 -9.46 -2.25 -5.18
C SER A 25 -7.98 -1.96 -5.40
N TYR A 26 -7.64 -0.96 -6.21
CA TYR A 26 -6.25 -0.57 -6.38
C TYR A 26 -6.13 0.94 -6.56
N ALA A 27 -4.91 1.45 -6.40
CA ALA A 27 -4.63 2.86 -6.67
C ALA A 27 -3.14 3.05 -6.98
N PRO A 28 -2.79 4.08 -7.76
CA PRO A 28 -1.43 4.60 -7.78
C PRO A 28 -1.06 5.10 -6.38
N TYR A 29 0.20 4.96 -6.00
CA TYR A 29 0.64 5.34 -4.67
C TYR A 29 2.02 6.01 -4.68
N VAL A 30 2.33 6.71 -3.60
CA VAL A 30 3.69 7.14 -3.29
C VAL A 30 4.07 6.66 -1.89
N TYR A 31 5.36 6.49 -1.67
CA TYR A 31 5.91 6.11 -0.38
C TYR A 31 6.87 7.21 0.06
N ASP A 32 6.69 7.70 1.26
CA ASP A 32 7.53 8.75 1.82
C ASP A 32 7.60 8.61 3.33
N ASN A 33 8.81 8.60 3.87
CA ASN A 33 9.05 8.64 5.30
C ASN A 33 8.24 7.58 6.08
N ASN A 34 8.36 6.32 5.68
CA ASN A 34 7.68 5.11 6.22
C ASN A 34 6.15 5.15 6.15
N ARG A 35 5.58 5.95 5.28
CA ARG A 35 4.13 6.01 5.06
C ARG A 35 3.83 5.79 3.59
N PHE A 36 2.68 5.23 3.33
CA PHE A 36 2.14 5.10 1.97
C PHE A 36 1.01 6.09 1.80
N TYR A 37 0.84 6.60 0.59
CA TYR A 37 -0.18 7.60 0.29
C TYR A 37 -0.90 7.24 -0.99
N VAL A 38 -2.23 7.40 -1.00
CA VAL A 38 -3.05 7.31 -2.20
C VAL A 38 -3.90 8.56 -2.33
N TYR A 39 -4.15 8.98 -3.57
CA TYR A 39 -4.97 10.15 -3.87
C TYR A 39 -6.16 9.66 -4.68
N ILE A 40 -7.35 9.63 -4.07
CA ILE A 40 -8.50 8.90 -4.57
C ILE A 40 -9.79 9.69 -4.45
N SER A 41 -10.75 9.36 -5.31
CA SER A 41 -12.06 10.00 -5.32
C SER A 41 -12.96 9.47 -4.19
N ASP A 42 -13.65 10.38 -3.51
CA ASP A 42 -14.59 10.04 -2.44
C ASP A 42 -15.82 9.26 -2.92
N ILE A 43 -16.11 9.27 -4.22
CA ILE A 43 -17.24 8.50 -4.75
C ILE A 43 -16.90 7.01 -4.89
N ALA A 44 -15.62 6.65 -4.85
CA ALA A 44 -15.22 5.25 -4.93
C ALA A 44 -15.58 4.50 -3.64
N THR A 45 -16.00 3.25 -3.79
CA THR A 45 -16.39 2.40 -2.66
C THR A 45 -15.28 2.28 -1.63
N TYR A 46 -14.04 2.06 -2.07
CA TYR A 46 -12.92 1.90 -1.15
C TYR A 46 -12.64 3.18 -0.34
N ALA A 47 -12.84 4.36 -0.94
CA ALA A 47 -12.71 5.62 -0.21
C ALA A 47 -13.76 5.74 0.89
N LYS A 48 -15.00 5.39 0.59
CA LYS A 48 -16.09 5.37 1.59
C LYS A 48 -15.79 4.37 2.70
N ASN A 49 -15.21 3.23 2.36
CA ASN A 49 -14.84 2.21 3.33
C ASN A 49 -13.79 2.71 4.32
N ILE A 50 -12.71 3.32 3.83
CA ILE A 50 -11.64 3.81 4.71
C ILE A 50 -12.06 5.04 5.53
N GLN A 51 -12.99 5.83 5.04
CA GLN A 51 -13.58 6.93 5.83
C GLN A 51 -14.36 6.41 7.02
N ARG A 52 -15.01 5.26 6.87
CA ARG A 52 -15.81 4.64 7.92
C ARG A 52 -14.94 3.81 8.87
N ASN A 53 -13.94 3.11 8.33
CA ASN A 53 -13.09 2.22 9.11
C ASN A 53 -11.65 2.37 8.62
N PRO A 54 -10.73 2.85 9.47
CA PRO A 54 -9.33 3.07 9.07
C PRO A 54 -8.54 1.79 8.81
N LYS A 55 -9.04 0.65 9.23
CA LYS A 55 -8.35 -0.63 9.01
C LYS A 55 -8.33 -0.98 7.54
N SER A 56 -7.14 -1.28 7.03
CA SER A 56 -6.91 -1.50 5.62
C SER A 56 -5.71 -2.41 5.42
N SER A 57 -5.58 -2.93 4.22
CA SER A 57 -4.38 -3.65 3.82
C SER A 57 -3.85 -3.09 2.50
N LEU A 58 -2.54 -3.16 2.35
CA LEU A 58 -1.85 -2.80 1.12
C LEU A 58 -1.13 -4.05 0.62
N PHE A 59 -1.34 -4.39 -0.64
CA PHE A 59 -0.73 -5.58 -1.23
C PHE A 59 0.04 -5.19 -2.48
N PHE A 60 1.35 -5.45 -2.44
CA PHE A 60 2.27 -5.21 -3.54
C PHE A 60 2.68 -6.54 -4.11
N VAL A 61 2.50 -6.73 -5.40
CA VAL A 61 2.79 -8.01 -6.05
C VAL A 61 3.53 -7.78 -7.36
N GLU A 62 4.53 -8.60 -7.62
CA GLU A 62 5.31 -8.57 -8.85
C GLU A 62 4.40 -8.76 -10.06
N ASP A 63 4.69 -8.06 -11.15
CA ASP A 63 3.96 -8.22 -12.40
C ASP A 63 4.03 -9.68 -12.83
N GLU A 64 2.88 -10.26 -13.13
CA GLU A 64 2.78 -11.66 -13.53
C GLU A 64 3.65 -11.97 -14.74
N SER A 65 3.71 -11.05 -15.70
CA SER A 65 4.49 -11.22 -16.92
C SER A 65 6.00 -11.28 -16.69
N LYS A 66 6.45 -10.82 -15.53
CA LYS A 66 7.87 -10.80 -15.15
C LYS A 66 8.20 -11.86 -14.10
N THR A 67 7.22 -12.64 -13.72
CA THR A 67 7.37 -13.65 -12.66
C THR A 67 7.91 -14.95 -13.21
N GLU A 68 9.04 -15.37 -12.70
CA GLU A 68 9.70 -16.59 -13.10
C GLU A 68 8.89 -17.84 -12.70
N ASN A 69 8.41 -17.86 -11.45
CA ASN A 69 7.62 -18.95 -10.91
C ASN A 69 6.42 -18.39 -10.14
N LEU A 70 5.23 -18.61 -10.64
CA LEU A 70 4.00 -18.05 -10.06
C LEU A 70 3.72 -18.53 -8.64
N PHE A 71 4.16 -19.73 -8.26
CA PHE A 71 4.01 -20.21 -6.89
C PHE A 71 4.91 -19.50 -5.89
N ALA A 72 5.97 -18.83 -6.38
CA ALA A 72 6.92 -18.10 -5.56
C ALA A 72 6.94 -16.60 -5.93
N ARG A 73 5.85 -16.09 -6.48
CA ARG A 73 5.72 -14.72 -6.94
C ARG A 73 6.04 -13.73 -5.81
N LYS A 74 6.90 -12.76 -6.08
CA LYS A 74 7.33 -11.77 -5.09
C LYS A 74 6.15 -10.89 -4.69
N ARG A 75 5.99 -10.70 -3.39
CA ARG A 75 4.86 -9.92 -2.86
C ARG A 75 5.12 -9.42 -1.44
N VAL A 76 4.46 -8.32 -1.10
CA VAL A 76 4.45 -7.73 0.24
C VAL A 76 3.00 -7.47 0.62
N SER A 77 2.59 -7.94 1.78
CA SER A 77 1.26 -7.73 2.33
C SER A 77 1.37 -6.95 3.64
N LEU A 78 0.72 -5.80 3.73
CA LEU A 78 0.79 -4.91 4.89
C LEU A 78 -0.59 -4.67 5.48
N GLN A 79 -0.68 -4.70 6.81
CA GLN A 79 -1.87 -4.25 7.53
C GLN A 79 -1.62 -2.84 8.04
N CYS A 80 -2.58 -1.96 7.78
CA CYS A 80 -2.40 -0.52 7.98
C CYS A 80 -3.61 0.11 8.65
N ASP A 81 -3.38 1.30 9.21
CA ASP A 81 -4.43 2.24 9.57
C ASP A 81 -4.32 3.46 8.66
N SER A 82 -5.46 3.91 8.13
CA SER A 82 -5.51 5.06 7.23
C SER A 82 -5.88 6.33 7.97
N THR A 83 -5.37 7.45 7.48
CA THR A 83 -5.69 8.80 7.98
C THR A 83 -5.83 9.72 6.77
N LYS A 84 -6.88 10.53 6.77
CA LYS A 84 -7.07 11.55 5.73
C LYS A 84 -6.13 12.73 5.99
N ILE A 85 -5.41 13.16 4.97
CA ILE A 85 -4.57 14.35 5.04
C ILE A 85 -5.42 15.55 4.61
N VAL A 86 -5.49 16.56 5.47
CA VAL A 86 -6.29 17.76 5.20
C VAL A 86 -5.77 18.48 3.95
N ARG A 87 -6.68 18.81 3.04
CA ARG A 87 -6.36 19.50 1.78
C ARG A 87 -5.69 20.85 2.04
N TRP A 88 -4.75 21.18 1.17
CA TRP A 88 -4.05 22.47 1.14
C TRP A 88 -3.15 22.73 2.35
N THR A 89 -2.89 21.71 3.17
CA THR A 89 -1.84 21.79 4.19
C THR A 89 -0.48 21.59 3.52
N GLU A 90 0.59 21.97 4.23
CA GLU A 90 1.96 21.76 3.75
C GLU A 90 2.21 20.30 3.40
N ARG A 91 1.76 19.36 4.26
CA ARG A 91 1.93 17.94 4.03
C ARG A 91 1.18 17.45 2.79
N PHE A 92 -0.03 17.96 2.58
CA PHE A 92 -0.80 17.66 1.37
C PHE A 92 0.00 18.04 0.11
N GLU A 93 0.52 19.27 0.08
CA GLU A 93 1.27 19.78 -1.07
C GLU A 93 2.56 18.99 -1.31
N GLU A 94 3.31 18.66 -0.25
CA GLU A 94 4.52 17.86 -0.35
C GLU A 94 4.25 16.50 -1.01
N ILE A 95 3.19 15.83 -0.58
CA ILE A 95 2.87 14.49 -1.10
C ILE A 95 2.34 14.57 -2.54
N LEU A 96 1.52 15.57 -2.86
CA LEU A 96 1.04 15.75 -4.22
C LEU A 96 2.20 16.04 -5.19
N ASP A 97 3.23 16.75 -4.73
CA ASP A 97 4.45 16.95 -5.52
C ASP A 97 5.14 15.62 -5.82
N LEU A 98 5.16 14.69 -4.86
CA LEU A 98 5.72 13.36 -5.08
C LEU A 98 4.90 12.58 -6.13
N PHE A 99 3.58 12.72 -6.11
CA PHE A 99 2.74 12.13 -7.15
C PHE A 99 3.06 12.73 -8.53
N SER A 100 3.26 14.04 -8.60
CA SER A 100 3.61 14.70 -9.86
C SER A 100 4.96 14.25 -10.41
N LYS A 101 5.92 13.97 -9.53
CA LYS A 101 7.25 13.48 -9.93
C LYS A 101 7.23 12.01 -10.35
N LYS A 102 6.39 11.20 -9.73
CA LYS A 102 6.29 9.77 -10.00
C LYS A 102 5.41 9.46 -11.22
N PHE A 103 4.36 10.24 -11.42
CA PHE A 103 3.36 10.02 -12.46
C PHE A 103 3.29 11.23 -13.41
N ASP A 104 2.17 11.39 -14.13
CA ASP A 104 1.96 12.51 -15.02
C ASP A 104 1.55 13.77 -14.23
N ALA A 105 2.42 14.79 -14.24
CA ALA A 105 2.19 16.04 -13.53
C ALA A 105 0.91 16.75 -13.97
N LYS A 106 0.57 16.68 -15.27
CA LYS A 106 -0.65 17.31 -15.81
C LYS A 106 -1.90 16.62 -15.27
N MET A 107 -1.86 15.28 -15.17
CA MET A 107 -2.96 14.51 -14.62
C MET A 107 -3.15 14.85 -13.14
N VAL A 108 -2.07 14.93 -12.37
CA VAL A 108 -2.14 15.27 -10.95
C VAL A 108 -2.75 16.67 -10.78
N GLU A 109 -2.33 17.65 -11.57
CA GLU A 109 -2.94 19.00 -11.52
C GLU A 109 -4.43 18.97 -11.84
N THR A 110 -4.85 18.17 -12.81
CA THR A 110 -6.25 18.00 -13.14
C THR A 110 -7.02 17.42 -11.95
N LEU A 111 -6.47 16.39 -11.30
CA LEU A 111 -7.10 15.76 -10.14
C LEU A 111 -7.17 16.70 -8.94
N LYS A 112 -6.16 17.57 -8.75
CA LYS A 112 -6.16 18.56 -7.66
C LYS A 112 -7.31 19.55 -7.77
N LYS A 113 -7.79 19.81 -8.98
CA LYS A 113 -8.93 20.70 -9.22
C LYS A 113 -10.27 20.04 -8.90
N MET A 114 -10.29 18.72 -8.79
CA MET A 114 -11.50 17.97 -8.46
C MET A 114 -11.72 18.01 -6.96
N THR A 115 -12.90 18.46 -6.51
CA THR A 115 -13.19 18.63 -5.09
C THR A 115 -13.43 17.33 -4.34
N ASP A 116 -13.67 16.25 -5.07
CA ASP A 116 -13.96 14.94 -4.49
C ASP A 116 -12.73 14.05 -4.31
N PHE A 117 -11.55 14.47 -4.77
CA PHE A 117 -10.30 13.72 -4.53
C PHE A 117 -9.67 14.11 -3.21
N ASN A 118 -9.27 13.11 -2.43
CA ASN A 118 -8.61 13.31 -1.14
C ASN A 118 -7.39 12.40 -0.99
N LEU A 119 -6.45 12.88 -0.18
CA LEU A 119 -5.21 12.19 0.12
C LEU A 119 -5.36 11.41 1.41
N TYR A 120 -4.95 10.13 1.37
CA TYR A 120 -4.96 9.25 2.54
C TYR A 120 -3.58 8.71 2.80
N GLU A 121 -3.19 8.73 4.07
CA GLU A 121 -1.93 8.21 4.57
C GLU A 121 -2.18 6.85 5.22
N PHE A 122 -1.28 5.89 4.99
CA PHE A 122 -1.34 4.55 5.58
C PHE A 122 -0.12 4.32 6.46
N LYS A 123 -0.38 4.04 7.74
CA LYS A 123 0.64 3.65 8.69
C LYS A 123 0.64 2.14 8.81
N VAL A 124 1.80 1.51 8.60
CA VAL A 124 1.95 0.06 8.66
C VAL A 124 2.03 -0.41 10.11
N ASN A 125 1.21 -1.39 10.45
CA ASN A 125 1.19 -2.02 11.78
C ASN A 125 1.75 -3.44 11.77
N TYR A 126 1.61 -4.14 10.65
CA TYR A 126 2.07 -5.51 10.49
C TYR A 126 2.30 -5.78 9.02
N GLY A 127 3.22 -6.67 8.70
CA GLY A 127 3.44 -7.05 7.32
C GLY A 127 4.20 -8.35 7.17
N GLU A 128 4.01 -8.95 5.99
CA GLU A 128 4.70 -10.17 5.55
C GLU A 128 5.16 -9.99 4.11
N ALA A 129 6.26 -10.62 3.77
CA ALA A 129 6.81 -10.56 2.42
C ALA A 129 7.31 -11.93 1.98
N THR A 130 7.19 -12.22 0.70
CA THR A 130 7.73 -13.42 0.08
C THR A 130 8.53 -12.99 -1.15
N PHE A 131 9.78 -13.41 -1.23
CA PHE A 131 10.68 -13.08 -2.35
C PHE A 131 11.24 -14.34 -3.03
N GLY A 132 10.49 -15.45 -2.98
CA GLY A 132 10.87 -16.72 -3.57
C GLY A 132 10.64 -17.88 -2.60
N PHE A 133 10.90 -19.09 -3.05
CA PHE A 133 10.79 -20.26 -2.20
C PHE A 133 11.76 -20.17 -1.02
N GLY A 134 11.25 -20.39 0.19
CA GLY A 134 12.04 -20.33 1.40
C GLY A 134 12.47 -18.92 1.81
N LYS A 135 12.03 -17.88 1.10
CA LYS A 135 12.37 -16.48 1.36
C LYS A 135 11.16 -15.74 1.89
N ALA A 136 10.69 -16.16 3.05
CA ALA A 136 9.55 -15.56 3.75
C ALA A 136 10.05 -14.68 4.89
N TYR A 137 9.43 -13.51 5.04
CA TYR A 137 9.83 -12.49 6.00
C TYR A 137 8.63 -11.89 6.70
N PHE A 138 8.85 -11.40 7.91
CA PHE A 138 7.98 -10.40 8.52
C PHE A 138 8.52 -9.02 8.16
N VAL A 139 7.63 -8.05 8.07
CA VAL A 139 8.03 -6.64 7.99
C VAL A 139 8.14 -6.12 9.41
N GLY A 140 9.27 -5.58 9.77
CA GLY A 140 9.56 -5.13 11.12
C GLY A 140 10.47 -3.93 11.16
N GLY A 141 11.14 -3.75 12.31
CA GLY A 141 11.96 -2.58 12.56
C GLY A 141 11.12 -1.42 13.10
N GLU A 142 11.80 -0.39 13.58
CA GLU A 142 11.17 0.79 14.16
C GLU A 142 10.21 1.48 13.17
N ASN A 143 10.60 1.49 11.90
CA ASN A 143 9.86 2.18 10.84
C ASN A 143 8.99 1.23 10.00
N MET A 144 8.89 -0.04 10.39
CA MET A 144 8.14 -1.06 9.63
C MET A 144 8.57 -1.12 8.16
N ASP A 145 9.86 -1.09 7.92
CA ASP A 145 10.42 -1.11 6.57
C ASP A 145 11.58 -2.11 6.43
N GLU A 146 11.84 -2.89 7.46
CA GLU A 146 12.90 -3.90 7.47
C GLU A 146 12.31 -5.30 7.30
N LEU A 147 13.06 -6.16 6.61
CA LEU A 147 12.67 -7.56 6.45
C LEU A 147 13.31 -8.38 7.57
N VAL A 148 12.48 -9.08 8.32
CA VAL A 148 12.89 -9.97 9.39
C VAL A 148 12.63 -11.40 8.94
N ALA A 149 13.68 -12.18 8.77
CA ALA A 149 13.57 -13.54 8.27
C ALA A 149 12.68 -14.39 9.19
N ARG A 150 11.81 -15.16 8.58
CA ARG A 150 11.02 -16.18 9.28
C ARG A 150 11.91 -17.41 9.44
N THR A 151 12.20 -17.77 10.69
CA THR A 151 13.15 -18.81 11.01
C THR A 151 12.49 -20.19 11.14
N GLY A 152 13.30 -21.18 11.59
CA GLY A 152 12.89 -22.58 11.67
C GLY A 152 11.63 -22.88 12.48
N ASP A 153 11.26 -21.99 13.42
CA ASP A 153 10.03 -22.17 14.22
C ASP A 153 8.80 -21.64 13.51
N ASN A 154 8.98 -21.19 12.30
CA ASN A 154 7.92 -20.61 11.50
C ASN A 154 6.89 -21.68 11.10
N PRO A 155 5.61 -21.44 11.37
CA PRO A 155 4.54 -22.36 10.95
C PRO A 155 4.54 -22.67 9.46
N HIS A 156 5.04 -21.75 8.64
CA HIS A 156 5.14 -21.98 7.21
C HIS A 156 6.02 -23.19 6.88
N HIS A 157 7.12 -23.37 7.59
CA HIS A 157 7.97 -24.54 7.42
C HIS A 157 7.44 -25.74 8.19
N GLY A 158 6.69 -25.49 9.24
CA GLY A 158 6.09 -26.54 10.04
C GLY A 158 4.82 -27.11 9.45
N ALA A 159 4.19 -26.42 8.54
CA ALA A 159 2.99 -26.88 7.86
C ALA A 159 3.37 -27.99 6.89
N LYS A 160 3.12 -29.20 7.23
CA LYS A 160 3.50 -30.37 6.45
C LYS A 160 2.32 -31.17 6.05
#